data_fe7358353af37212a007f309dd0a5e43
#
_entry.id   fe7358353af37212a007f309dd0a5e43
#
_cell.length_a   1.000
_cell.length_b   1.000
_cell.length_c   1.000
_cell.angle_alpha   90.00
_cell.angle_beta   90.00
_cell.angle_gamma   90.00
#
_symmetry.space_group_name_H-M   'P 1'
#
loop_
_entity.id
_entity.type
_entity.pdbx_description
1 polymer ?
#
loop_
_entity_poly.entity_id
_entity_poly.type
_entity_poly.pdbx_seq_one_letter_code
_entity_poly.pdbx_strand_id
1 'polypeptide(L)'
;MLAEKGAKTIKFVDRTFNCNPKRAYDILSFIKDEYGKRINTDVCFHFEIAADILTEELFDIIAGLPVGAVQFEVGIQSFNEDTLSKIGRKTNVSRVEANVKRLLSFGNCHVHIDLIAGLPLEGYESFVEGFNRAYDIGANMLQLGFLKILYGSPMEQNKETYP
;
A
#
# COMPACT_ATOMS: atom_id res chain seq x y z
N MET A 1 16.02 4.02 -20.68
CA MET A 1 15.36 3.88 -19.36
C MET A 1 15.24 2.39 -19.01
N LEU A 2 14.88 2.00 -17.75
CA LEU A 2 14.70 0.58 -17.37
C LEU A 2 13.64 -0.12 -18.23
N ALA A 3 12.55 0.58 -18.53
CA ALA A 3 11.48 0.08 -19.42
C ALA A 3 11.99 -0.30 -20.83
N GLU A 4 12.89 0.49 -21.40
CA GLU A 4 13.51 0.22 -22.72
C GLU A 4 14.44 -1.02 -22.71
N LYS A 5 14.90 -1.42 -21.51
CA LYS A 5 15.76 -2.60 -21.30
C LYS A 5 14.97 -3.87 -21.00
N GLY A 6 13.65 -3.86 -21.19
CA GLY A 6 12.78 -5.02 -21.03
C GLY A 6 12.34 -5.32 -19.61
N ALA A 7 12.50 -4.37 -18.66
CA ALA A 7 11.93 -4.53 -17.31
C ALA A 7 10.40 -4.59 -17.41
N LYS A 8 9.80 -5.62 -16.79
CA LYS A 8 8.33 -5.80 -16.73
C LYS A 8 7.72 -5.17 -15.50
N THR A 9 8.50 -5.10 -14.41
CA THR A 9 8.08 -4.47 -13.17
C THR A 9 9.17 -3.50 -12.71
N ILE A 10 8.76 -2.28 -12.38
CA ILE A 10 9.64 -1.24 -11.84
C ILE A 10 9.10 -0.86 -10.47
N LYS A 11 9.76 -1.36 -9.42
CA LYS A 11 9.37 -1.02 -8.04
C LYS A 11 10.08 0.24 -7.58
N PHE A 12 9.30 1.22 -7.10
CA PHE A 12 9.82 2.39 -6.41
C PHE A 12 10.21 2.00 -4.98
N VAL A 13 11.34 2.52 -4.51
CA VAL A 13 11.89 2.17 -3.19
C VAL A 13 11.42 3.09 -2.06
N ASP A 14 10.53 4.01 -2.37
CA ASP A 14 9.88 4.86 -1.37
C ASP A 14 8.99 4.00 -0.47
N ARG A 15 9.14 4.13 0.86
CA ARG A 15 8.25 3.46 1.84
C ARG A 15 6.85 4.05 1.87
N THR A 16 6.70 5.28 1.38
CA THR A 16 5.41 5.98 1.24
C THR A 16 5.53 6.93 0.06
N PHE A 17 5.23 6.43 -1.12
CA PHE A 17 5.38 7.16 -2.39
C PHE A 17 4.60 8.48 -2.40
N ASN A 18 3.40 8.49 -1.82
CA ASN A 18 2.51 9.63 -1.80
C ASN A 18 2.68 10.57 -0.59
N CYS A 19 3.77 10.45 0.18
CA CYS A 19 4.09 11.40 1.25
C CYS A 19 4.35 12.83 0.73
N ASN A 20 4.76 12.95 -0.54
CA ASN A 20 4.79 14.21 -1.28
C ASN A 20 3.79 14.11 -2.44
N PRO A 21 2.55 14.65 -2.26
CA PRO A 21 1.48 14.50 -3.26
C PRO A 21 1.83 15.10 -4.62
N LYS A 22 2.52 16.24 -4.64
CA LYS A 22 2.94 16.88 -5.90
C LYS A 22 3.90 16.00 -6.70
N ARG A 23 4.94 15.47 -6.04
CA ARG A 23 5.90 14.55 -6.69
C ARG A 23 5.19 13.29 -7.20
N ALA A 24 4.28 12.73 -6.39
CA ALA A 24 3.51 11.57 -6.78
C ALA A 24 2.65 11.86 -8.03
N TYR A 25 1.95 12.99 -8.04
CA TYR A 25 1.16 13.45 -9.19
C TYR A 25 2.03 13.60 -10.44
N ASP A 26 3.17 14.28 -10.34
CA ASP A 26 4.07 14.52 -11.48
C ASP A 26 4.57 13.19 -12.09
N ILE A 27 4.91 12.20 -11.25
CA ILE A 27 5.35 10.87 -11.69
C ILE A 27 4.21 10.08 -12.34
N LEU A 28 3.01 10.06 -11.74
CA LEU A 28 1.84 9.36 -12.30
C LEU A 28 1.39 10.00 -13.62
N SER A 29 1.46 11.33 -13.73
CA SER A 29 1.19 12.05 -14.98
C SER A 29 2.18 11.67 -16.08
N PHE A 30 3.47 11.60 -15.76
CA PHE A 30 4.48 11.14 -16.70
C PHE A 30 4.22 9.71 -17.18
N ILE A 31 3.87 8.79 -16.26
CA ILE A 31 3.51 7.42 -16.63
C ILE A 31 2.32 7.43 -17.56
N LYS A 32 1.25 8.15 -17.23
CA LYS A 32 0.04 8.26 -18.05
C LYS A 32 0.35 8.75 -19.47
N ASP A 33 1.16 9.79 -19.58
CA ASP A 33 1.46 10.45 -20.87
C ASP A 33 2.36 9.61 -21.77
N GLU A 34 3.28 8.83 -21.18
CA GLU A 34 4.29 8.07 -21.91
C GLU A 34 3.97 6.58 -22.09
N TYR A 35 2.92 6.06 -21.42
CA TYR A 35 2.51 4.67 -21.52
C TYR A 35 2.00 4.34 -22.93
N GLY A 36 2.51 3.27 -23.52
CA GLY A 36 2.25 2.93 -24.92
C GLY A 36 3.02 3.76 -25.96
N LYS A 37 3.88 4.68 -25.50
CA LYS A 37 4.77 5.49 -26.34
C LYS A 37 6.25 5.16 -26.05
N ARG A 38 6.80 5.78 -25.01
CA ARG A 38 8.17 5.52 -24.52
C ARG A 38 8.22 4.44 -23.44
N ILE A 39 7.09 4.15 -22.80
CA ILE A 39 6.93 3.06 -21.84
C ILE A 39 6.09 1.97 -22.50
N ASN A 40 6.62 0.75 -22.57
CA ASN A 40 5.90 -0.38 -23.12
C ASN A 40 4.65 -0.72 -22.28
N THR A 41 3.59 -1.17 -22.93
CA THR A 41 2.30 -1.49 -22.28
C THR A 41 2.32 -2.73 -21.38
N ASP A 42 3.43 -3.44 -21.33
CA ASP A 42 3.67 -4.60 -20.47
C ASP A 42 4.51 -4.27 -19.23
N VAL A 43 4.80 -2.97 -19.01
CA VAL A 43 5.52 -2.49 -17.83
C VAL A 43 4.51 -2.09 -16.74
N CYS A 44 4.67 -2.66 -15.55
CA CYS A 44 3.92 -2.29 -14.35
C CYS A 44 4.83 -1.53 -13.37
N PHE A 45 4.36 -0.38 -12.88
CA PHE A 45 5.04 0.38 -11.84
C PHE A 45 4.43 0.06 -10.48
N HIS A 46 5.28 -0.35 -9.53
CA HIS A 46 4.87 -0.75 -8.20
C HIS A 46 5.23 0.34 -7.19
N PHE A 47 4.25 0.79 -6.41
CA PHE A 47 4.39 1.84 -5.41
C PHE A 47 3.85 1.36 -4.05
N GLU A 48 4.62 1.61 -2.98
CA GLU A 48 4.11 1.52 -1.60
C GLU A 48 3.46 2.85 -1.23
N ILE A 49 2.20 2.84 -0.83
CA ILE A 49 1.43 4.04 -0.53
C ILE A 49 0.78 3.99 0.86
N ALA A 50 0.56 5.17 1.45
CA ALA A 50 -0.35 5.33 2.58
C ALA A 50 -1.72 5.77 2.04
N ALA A 51 -2.69 4.87 2.07
CA ALA A 51 -3.98 5.12 1.43
C ALA A 51 -4.81 6.19 2.14
N ASP A 52 -4.60 6.41 3.44
CA ASP A 52 -5.32 7.42 4.22
C ASP A 52 -4.91 8.88 3.90
N ILE A 53 -3.76 9.10 3.25
CA ILE A 53 -3.31 10.43 2.85
C ILE A 53 -3.44 10.70 1.34
N LEU A 54 -4.16 9.85 0.61
CA LEU A 54 -4.48 10.12 -0.80
C LEU A 54 -5.33 11.40 -0.92
N THR A 55 -4.97 12.26 -1.87
CA THR A 55 -5.69 13.49 -2.20
C THR A 55 -6.62 13.29 -3.40
N GLU A 56 -7.60 14.18 -3.59
CA GLU A 56 -8.51 14.12 -4.74
C GLU A 56 -7.75 14.18 -6.07
N GLU A 57 -6.72 15.02 -6.16
CA GLU A 57 -5.92 15.12 -7.37
C GLU A 57 -5.19 13.80 -7.68
N LEU A 58 -4.75 13.06 -6.64
CA LEU A 58 -4.14 11.74 -6.84
C LEU A 58 -5.18 10.71 -7.28
N PHE A 59 -6.40 10.74 -6.75
CA PHE A 59 -7.47 9.88 -7.24
C PHE A 59 -7.80 10.17 -8.71
N ASP A 60 -7.89 11.45 -9.09
CA ASP A 60 -8.22 11.85 -10.47
C ASP A 60 -7.15 11.38 -11.46
N ILE A 61 -5.87 11.56 -11.13
CA ILE A 61 -4.79 11.07 -12.01
C ILE A 61 -4.76 9.54 -12.08
N ILE A 62 -4.96 8.83 -10.94
CA ILE A 62 -4.99 7.37 -10.89
C ILE A 62 -6.14 6.81 -11.71
N ALA A 63 -7.35 7.39 -11.59
CA ALA A 63 -8.51 6.96 -12.39
C ALA A 63 -8.26 7.05 -13.91
N GLY A 64 -7.41 7.96 -14.34
CA GLY A 64 -7.05 8.13 -15.74
C GLY A 64 -5.83 7.35 -16.22
N LEU A 65 -5.23 6.49 -15.39
CA LEU A 65 -4.07 5.67 -15.80
C LEU A 65 -4.50 4.50 -16.68
N PRO A 66 -3.62 4.06 -17.60
CA PRO A 66 -3.86 2.85 -18.40
C PRO A 66 -3.98 1.61 -17.50
N VAL A 67 -4.85 0.67 -17.91
CA VAL A 67 -5.04 -0.60 -17.19
C VAL A 67 -3.73 -1.36 -17.08
N GLY A 68 -3.39 -1.81 -15.87
CA GLY A 68 -2.18 -2.58 -15.58
C GLY A 68 -0.89 -1.77 -15.49
N ALA A 69 -0.93 -0.45 -15.73
CA ALA A 69 0.25 0.40 -15.64
C ALA A 69 0.80 0.51 -14.22
N VAL A 70 -0.06 0.40 -13.20
CA VAL A 70 0.34 0.59 -11.81
C VAL A 70 -0.19 -0.50 -10.88
N GLN A 71 0.60 -0.79 -9.86
CA GLN A 71 0.25 -1.59 -8.70
C GLN A 71 0.53 -0.79 -7.44
N PHE A 72 -0.43 -0.74 -6.53
CA PHE A 72 -0.30 -0.11 -5.23
C PHE A 72 -0.25 -1.15 -4.11
N GLU A 73 0.78 -1.08 -3.29
CA GLU A 73 0.92 -1.86 -2.05
C GLU A 73 0.52 -0.97 -0.87
N VAL A 74 -0.47 -1.40 -0.11
CA VAL A 74 -1.04 -0.68 1.02
C VAL A 74 -0.83 -1.50 2.29
N GLY A 75 0.15 -1.12 3.08
CA GLY A 75 0.41 -1.77 4.36
C GLY A 75 -0.60 -1.35 5.41
N ILE A 76 -1.70 -2.07 5.56
CA ILE A 76 -2.69 -1.86 6.64
C ILE A 76 -2.09 -2.33 7.97
N GLN A 77 -1.45 -3.48 7.97
CA GLN A 77 -0.80 -4.21 9.07
C GLN A 77 -1.79 -4.80 10.08
N SER A 78 -2.71 -4.01 10.61
CA SER A 78 -3.79 -4.42 11.53
C SER A 78 -4.98 -3.47 11.42
N PHE A 79 -6.15 -3.95 11.81
CA PHE A 79 -7.36 -3.14 12.00
C PHE A 79 -7.57 -2.74 13.47
N ASN A 80 -6.72 -3.19 14.37
CA ASN A 80 -6.76 -2.87 15.79
C ASN A 80 -5.99 -1.55 16.03
N GLU A 81 -6.72 -0.50 16.47
CA GLU A 81 -6.14 0.83 16.67
C GLU A 81 -5.12 0.86 17.81
N ASP A 82 -5.34 0.08 18.89
CA ASP A 82 -4.39 -0.02 20.01
C ASP A 82 -3.08 -0.67 19.55
N THR A 83 -3.17 -1.72 18.73
CA THR A 83 -2.03 -2.36 18.08
C THR A 83 -1.27 -1.38 17.19
N LEU A 84 -1.97 -0.65 16.30
CA LEU A 84 -1.35 0.35 15.42
C LEU A 84 -0.66 1.46 16.22
N SER A 85 -1.32 1.96 17.26
CA SER A 85 -0.74 2.95 18.17
C SER A 85 0.52 2.43 18.86
N LYS A 86 0.47 1.18 19.36
CA LYS A 86 1.60 0.54 20.05
C LYS A 86 2.84 0.40 19.15
N ILE A 87 2.67 0.12 17.88
CA ILE A 87 3.76 0.03 16.89
C ILE A 87 4.11 1.38 16.25
N GLY A 88 3.57 2.48 16.78
CA GLY A 88 3.87 3.85 16.33
C GLY A 88 3.25 4.24 14.98
N ARG A 89 2.21 3.53 14.53
CA ARG A 89 1.49 3.87 13.30
C ARG A 89 0.28 4.76 13.57
N LYS A 90 0.29 5.93 12.96
CA LYS A 90 -0.84 6.88 12.98
C LYS A 90 -1.63 6.72 11.68
N THR A 91 -2.44 5.68 11.59
CA THR A 91 -3.22 5.36 10.39
C THR A 91 -4.70 5.47 10.69
N ASN A 92 -5.44 6.18 9.87
CA ASN A 92 -6.91 6.18 9.94
C ASN A 92 -7.46 4.98 9.16
N VAL A 93 -7.73 3.89 9.86
CA VAL A 93 -8.13 2.60 9.27
C VAL A 93 -9.40 2.71 8.41
N SER A 94 -10.42 3.45 8.89
CA SER A 94 -11.66 3.64 8.15
C SER A 94 -11.45 4.39 6.84
N ARG A 95 -10.53 5.37 6.85
CA ARG A 95 -10.16 6.12 5.64
C ARG A 95 -9.33 5.27 4.69
N VAL A 96 -8.42 4.43 5.20
CA VAL A 96 -7.69 3.44 4.38
C VAL A 96 -8.66 2.54 3.64
N GLU A 97 -9.63 1.95 4.37
CA GLU A 97 -10.61 1.04 3.78
C GLU A 97 -11.45 1.72 2.68
N ALA A 98 -11.98 2.91 2.96
CA ALA A 98 -12.75 3.68 1.98
C ALA A 98 -11.93 4.01 0.73
N ASN A 99 -10.69 4.44 0.92
CA ASN A 99 -9.80 4.84 -0.17
C ASN A 99 -9.31 3.64 -0.99
N VAL A 100 -9.05 2.49 -0.36
CA VAL A 100 -8.73 1.24 -1.08
C VAL A 100 -9.91 0.78 -1.92
N LYS A 101 -11.14 0.78 -1.37
CA LYS A 101 -12.36 0.47 -2.14
C LYS A 101 -12.55 1.41 -3.32
N ARG A 102 -12.24 2.70 -3.14
CA ARG A 102 -12.28 3.69 -4.24
C ARG A 102 -11.25 3.39 -5.32
N LEU A 103 -9.99 3.04 -4.96
CA LEU A 103 -8.98 2.63 -5.93
C LEU A 103 -9.42 1.40 -6.73
N LEU A 104 -9.97 0.39 -6.06
CA LEU A 104 -10.49 -0.82 -6.69
C LEU A 104 -11.63 -0.54 -7.68
N SER A 105 -12.48 0.45 -7.37
CA SER A 105 -13.61 0.82 -8.24
C SER A 105 -13.18 1.39 -9.59
N PHE A 106 -11.95 1.86 -9.74
CA PHE A 106 -11.43 2.33 -11.03
C PHE A 106 -11.16 1.18 -12.01
N GLY A 107 -10.86 -0.03 -11.51
CA GLY A 107 -10.64 -1.22 -12.34
C GLY A 107 -9.37 -1.20 -13.19
N ASN A 108 -8.49 -0.21 -13.03
CA ASN A 108 -7.31 0.01 -13.86
C ASN A 108 -5.98 -0.24 -13.15
N CYS A 109 -5.98 -0.31 -11.81
CA CYS A 109 -4.80 -0.58 -11.00
C CYS A 109 -4.95 -1.88 -10.21
N HIS A 110 -3.82 -2.52 -9.92
CA HIS A 110 -3.77 -3.66 -9.01
C HIS A 110 -3.53 -3.14 -7.59
N VAL A 111 -4.37 -3.52 -6.64
CA VAL A 111 -4.22 -3.14 -5.23
C VAL A 111 -3.87 -4.37 -4.41
N HIS A 112 -2.76 -4.27 -3.70
CA HIS A 112 -2.22 -5.25 -2.79
C HIS A 112 -2.31 -4.69 -1.36
N ILE A 113 -2.90 -5.44 -0.44
CA ILE A 113 -2.96 -5.06 0.98
C ILE A 113 -2.22 -6.06 1.85
N ASP A 114 -1.55 -5.54 2.89
CA ASP A 114 -0.74 -6.35 3.80
C ASP A 114 -1.28 -6.32 5.22
N LEU A 115 -1.35 -7.50 5.82
CA LEU A 115 -1.57 -7.70 7.25
C LEU A 115 -0.36 -8.39 7.89
N ILE A 116 -0.14 -8.11 9.18
CA ILE A 116 0.91 -8.76 9.97
C ILE A 116 0.28 -9.47 11.17
N ALA A 117 0.45 -10.77 11.26
CA ALA A 117 0.07 -11.57 12.41
C ALA A 117 1.16 -11.50 13.51
N GLY A 118 0.73 -11.48 14.76
CA GLY A 118 1.63 -11.47 15.93
C GLY A 118 2.09 -10.07 16.33
N LEU A 119 1.37 -9.02 15.96
CA LEU A 119 1.63 -7.67 16.45
C LEU A 119 1.26 -7.54 17.94
N PRO A 120 1.97 -6.66 18.69
CA PRO A 120 1.67 -6.42 20.10
C PRO A 120 0.23 -5.95 20.32
N LEU A 121 -0.41 -6.41 21.39
CA LEU A 121 -1.78 -6.12 21.80
C LEU A 121 -2.88 -6.65 20.83
N GLU A 122 -2.52 -7.47 19.85
CA GLU A 122 -3.48 -8.09 18.94
C GLU A 122 -3.70 -9.56 19.29
N GLY A 123 -4.78 -9.87 19.98
CA GLY A 123 -5.20 -11.24 20.25
C GLY A 123 -5.76 -11.93 19.00
N TYR A 124 -5.92 -13.26 19.08
CA TYR A 124 -6.38 -14.07 17.95
C TYR A 124 -7.73 -13.62 17.41
N GLU A 125 -8.71 -13.36 18.27
CA GLU A 125 -10.05 -12.92 17.84
C GLU A 125 -9.99 -11.60 17.08
N SER A 126 -9.25 -10.60 17.62
CA SER A 126 -9.05 -9.29 16.96
C SER A 126 -8.37 -9.45 15.60
N PHE A 127 -7.37 -10.33 15.52
CA PHE A 127 -6.70 -10.62 14.24
C PHE A 127 -7.66 -11.27 13.22
N VAL A 128 -8.50 -12.24 13.64
CA VAL A 128 -9.49 -12.89 12.78
C VAL A 128 -10.52 -11.88 12.26
N GLU A 129 -11.02 -10.99 13.12
CA GLU A 129 -11.93 -9.91 12.70
C GLU A 129 -11.25 -8.99 11.68
N GLY A 130 -10.01 -8.58 11.94
CA GLY A 130 -9.21 -7.76 11.03
C GLY A 130 -8.94 -8.44 9.69
N PHE A 131 -8.64 -9.74 9.71
CA PHE A 131 -8.45 -10.52 8.49
C PHE A 131 -9.73 -10.60 7.65
N ASN A 132 -10.88 -10.91 8.28
CA ASN A 132 -12.15 -10.95 7.58
C ASN A 132 -12.49 -9.58 6.97
N ARG A 133 -12.28 -8.50 7.71
CA ARG A 133 -12.47 -7.13 7.21
C ARG A 133 -11.56 -6.81 6.03
N ALA A 134 -10.29 -7.22 6.07
CA ALA A 134 -9.37 -7.09 4.95
C ALA A 134 -9.82 -7.89 3.72
N TYR A 135 -10.30 -9.11 3.94
CA TYR A 135 -10.82 -9.96 2.88
C TYR A 135 -12.04 -9.34 2.20
N ASP A 136 -12.96 -8.76 2.98
CA ASP A 136 -14.19 -8.12 2.50
C ASP A 136 -13.93 -6.81 1.72
N ILE A 137 -12.75 -6.21 1.85
CA ILE A 137 -12.34 -5.08 0.99
C ILE A 137 -12.27 -5.51 -0.47
N GLY A 138 -11.93 -6.78 -0.75
CA GLY A 138 -11.87 -7.33 -2.10
C GLY A 138 -10.65 -6.86 -2.90
N ALA A 139 -9.51 -6.60 -2.24
CA ALA A 139 -8.26 -6.26 -2.91
C ALA A 139 -7.82 -7.38 -3.87
N ASN A 140 -7.07 -7.03 -4.92
CA ASN A 140 -6.57 -8.00 -5.89
C ASN A 140 -5.59 -9.00 -5.25
N MET A 141 -4.88 -8.59 -4.21
CA MET A 141 -4.01 -9.44 -3.41
C MET A 141 -4.12 -9.07 -1.94
N LEU A 142 -4.27 -10.08 -1.09
CA LEU A 142 -4.14 -9.98 0.37
C LEU A 142 -2.91 -10.78 0.79
N GLN A 143 -1.90 -10.10 1.33
CA GLN A 143 -0.71 -10.72 1.87
C GLN A 143 -0.79 -10.77 3.39
N LEU A 144 -0.55 -11.96 3.93
CA LEU A 144 -0.39 -12.18 5.34
C LEU A 144 1.08 -12.45 5.66
N GLY A 145 1.69 -11.54 6.41
CA GLY A 145 3.03 -11.71 6.97
C GLY A 145 2.99 -12.06 8.46
N PHE A 146 4.05 -12.67 8.97
CA PHE A 146 4.29 -12.79 10.40
C PHE A 146 5.22 -11.67 10.85
N LEU A 147 4.99 -11.16 12.07
CA LEU A 147 5.87 -10.15 12.65
C LEU A 147 7.34 -10.63 12.62
N LYS A 148 8.20 -9.81 12.06
CA LYS A 148 9.65 -9.98 12.10
C LYS A 148 10.26 -8.80 12.82
N ILE A 149 10.83 -9.06 13.99
CA ILE A 149 11.56 -8.04 14.74
C ILE A 149 12.93 -7.85 14.08
N LEU A 150 13.11 -6.69 13.48
CA LEU A 150 14.35 -6.35 12.80
C LEU A 150 15.38 -5.81 13.78
N TYR A 151 16.63 -6.23 13.64
CA TYR A 151 17.75 -5.74 14.44
C TYR A 151 17.88 -4.21 14.34
N GLY A 152 18.09 -3.54 15.49
CA GLY A 152 18.19 -2.09 15.58
C GLY A 152 16.86 -1.34 15.51
N SER A 153 15.71 -2.03 15.33
CA SER A 153 14.40 -1.39 15.35
C SER A 153 13.99 -0.98 16.77
N PRO A 154 13.12 0.05 16.92
CA PRO A 154 12.54 0.39 18.23
C PRO A 154 11.86 -0.80 18.91
N MET A 155 11.28 -1.69 18.14
CA MET A 155 10.62 -2.89 18.66
C MET A 155 11.64 -3.89 19.22
N GLU A 156 12.79 -4.06 18.58
CA GLU A 156 13.87 -4.91 19.09
C GLU A 156 14.49 -4.35 20.37
N GLN A 157 14.70 -3.03 20.41
CA GLN A 157 15.25 -2.34 21.59
C GLN A 157 14.31 -2.42 22.80
N ASN A 158 12.99 -2.50 22.58
CA ASN A 158 11.97 -2.53 23.62
C ASN A 158 11.27 -3.90 23.73
N LYS A 159 11.86 -4.97 23.20
CA LYS A 159 11.20 -6.29 23.11
C LYS A 159 10.72 -6.85 24.45
N GLU A 160 11.41 -6.51 25.57
CA GLU A 160 11.02 -6.94 26.90
C GLU A 160 9.76 -6.21 27.44
N THR A 161 9.35 -5.13 26.80
CA THR A 161 8.13 -4.36 27.18
C THR A 161 6.89 -4.81 26.42
N TYR A 162 7.06 -5.70 25.44
CA TYR A 162 5.94 -6.30 24.73
C TYR A 162 5.53 -7.62 25.39
N PRO A 163 4.22 -7.86 25.58
CA PRO A 163 3.73 -9.11 26.13
C PRO A 163 4.02 -10.31 25.24
#